data_3bfc0405d8460c2b5b720f779b9c88ba
#
_entry.id   3bfc0405d8460c2b5b720f779b9c88ba
#
_cell.length_a   1.000
_cell.length_b   1.000
_cell.length_c   1.000
_cell.angle_alpha   90.00
_cell.angle_beta   90.00
_cell.angle_gamma   90.00
#
_symmetry.space_group_name_H-M   'P 1'
#
loop_
_entity.id
_entity.type
_entity.pdbx_description
1 polymer ?
#
loop_
_entity_poly.entity_id
_entity_poly.type
_entity_poly.pdbx_seq_one_letter_code
_entity_poly.pdbx_strand_id
1 'polypeptide(L)'
;MKNLTLILIILITFNSYSQKRKVFFKSSKGNFLISSDLHIHSVFSDGEVWPSIRIKEARRDSLDLISLTEHLEYLSYRNDIIIPDRNRSYIVSKGLLQKEEALTVVNGTEITKPMPPGHFNAIFIKDANPLLNPDGKVAIQEANNQGAFVFWNHPNWVENRDDGIARLDPLHRELLNEKLFHGIEVVNENTYSEEALEIALSNNLTIM
;
A
#
# COMPACT_ATOMS: atom_id res chain seq x y z
N MET A 1 -20.55 0.86 54.54
CA MET A 1 -19.40 1.69 54.14
C MET A 1 -18.24 0.88 53.55
N LYS A 2 -17.95 -0.35 53.98
CA LYS A 2 -16.84 -1.17 53.45
C LYS A 2 -16.97 -1.56 51.96
N ASN A 3 -18.20 -1.69 51.43
CA ASN A 3 -18.42 -2.10 50.05
C ASN A 3 -18.25 -0.98 49.03
N LEU A 4 -18.37 0.29 49.45
CA LEU A 4 -18.20 1.46 48.55
C LEU A 4 -16.71 1.69 48.24
N THR A 5 -15.82 1.44 49.17
CA THR A 5 -14.37 1.58 49.00
C THR A 5 -13.81 0.54 48.03
N LEU A 6 -14.36 -0.67 48.03
CA LEU A 6 -13.93 -1.74 47.13
C LEU A 6 -14.31 -1.45 45.67
N ILE A 7 -15.50 -0.87 45.43
CA ILE A 7 -15.96 -0.47 44.09
C ILE A 7 -15.10 0.69 43.53
N LEU A 8 -14.67 1.63 44.38
CA LEU A 8 -13.82 2.74 43.98
C LEU A 8 -12.40 2.28 43.55
N ILE A 9 -11.86 1.27 44.24
CA ILE A 9 -10.55 0.69 43.90
C ILE A 9 -10.62 -0.07 42.56
N ILE A 10 -11.71 -0.75 42.25
CA ILE A 10 -11.91 -1.46 40.98
C ILE A 10 -12.04 -0.46 39.81
N LEU A 11 -12.68 0.69 40.01
CA LEU A 11 -12.80 1.73 39.00
C LEU A 11 -11.47 2.45 38.67
N ILE A 12 -10.52 2.48 39.60
CA ILE A 12 -9.21 3.14 39.39
C ILE A 12 -8.24 2.20 38.61
N THR A 13 -8.46 0.89 38.65
CA THR A 13 -7.56 -0.06 37.96
C THR A 13 -7.86 -0.26 36.47
N PHE A 14 -8.94 0.31 35.93
CA PHE A 14 -9.30 0.21 34.51
C PHE A 14 -8.82 1.35 33.62
N ASN A 15 -7.91 2.20 34.10
CA ASN A 15 -7.13 3.03 33.19
C ASN A 15 -6.01 2.17 32.57
N SER A 16 -6.38 1.25 31.70
CA SER A 16 -5.45 0.62 30.78
C SER A 16 -4.92 1.69 29.84
N TYR A 17 -3.82 2.33 30.21
CA TYR A 17 -3.04 3.07 29.24
C TYR A 17 -2.59 2.03 28.20
N SER A 18 -3.22 2.06 27.04
CA SER A 18 -2.66 1.41 25.85
C SER A 18 -1.25 2.03 25.68
N GLN A 19 -0.24 1.30 26.10
CA GLN A 19 1.14 1.70 25.84
C GLN A 19 1.28 1.65 24.32
N LYS A 20 1.37 2.83 23.70
CA LYS A 20 1.79 2.96 22.29
C LYS A 20 3.15 2.28 22.20
N ARG A 21 3.18 1.12 21.58
CA ARG A 21 4.42 0.40 21.32
C ARG A 21 5.19 1.18 20.27
N LYS A 22 6.08 2.07 20.70
CA LYS A 22 7.00 2.75 19.81
C LYS A 22 8.06 1.73 19.38
N VAL A 23 7.95 1.22 18.17
CA VAL A 23 9.03 0.48 17.54
C VAL A 23 10.01 1.52 17.01
N PHE A 24 11.19 1.61 17.63
CA PHE A 24 12.24 2.50 17.14
C PHE A 24 13.26 1.67 16.36
N PHE A 25 13.33 1.91 15.07
CA PHE A 25 14.45 1.45 14.27
C PHE A 25 15.58 2.46 14.37
N LYS A 26 16.77 1.99 14.74
CA LYS A 26 17.95 2.87 14.75
C LYS A 26 18.38 3.18 13.33
N SER A 27 18.47 4.47 13.01
CA SER A 27 19.09 4.93 11.77
C SER A 27 20.55 4.47 11.72
N SER A 28 21.01 3.98 10.57
CA SER A 28 22.41 3.74 10.30
C SER A 28 22.95 4.87 9.41
N LYS A 29 24.14 5.39 9.75
CA LYS A 29 24.86 6.39 8.92
C LYS A 29 24.08 7.68 8.60
N GLY A 30 23.30 8.19 9.56
CA GLY A 30 22.58 9.47 9.39
C GLY A 30 21.31 9.43 8.54
N ASN A 31 20.88 8.26 8.10
CA ASN A 31 19.59 8.08 7.42
C ASN A 31 18.48 7.83 8.45
N PHE A 32 17.27 8.26 8.14
CA PHE A 32 16.08 7.90 8.90
C PHE A 32 15.53 6.57 8.39
N LEU A 33 15.11 5.70 9.32
CA LEU A 33 14.33 4.50 9.00
C LEU A 33 12.86 4.83 9.24
N ILE A 34 12.04 4.58 8.25
CA ILE A 34 10.58 4.72 8.33
C ILE A 34 9.94 3.35 8.18
N SER A 35 8.88 3.12 8.95
CA SER A 35 8.02 1.94 8.82
C SER A 35 6.87 2.29 7.91
N SER A 36 6.68 1.54 6.82
CA SER A 36 5.66 1.85 5.83
C SER A 36 4.89 0.62 5.37
N ASP A 37 3.64 0.85 4.98
CA ASP A 37 2.82 -0.10 4.23
C ASP A 37 2.30 0.64 2.98
N LEU A 38 2.72 0.17 1.80
CA LEU A 38 2.51 0.84 0.53
C LEU A 38 1.64 0.03 -0.44
N HIS A 39 1.01 -1.06 0.06
CA HIS A 39 0.08 -1.88 -0.71
C HIS A 39 -1.13 -2.25 0.17
N ILE A 40 -2.11 -1.36 0.22
CA ILE A 40 -3.29 -1.48 1.10
C ILE A 40 -4.56 -1.30 0.30
N HIS A 41 -5.53 -2.18 0.52
CA HIS A 41 -6.88 -2.10 -0.03
C HIS A 41 -7.93 -1.83 1.03
N SER A 42 -9.01 -1.19 0.63
CA SER A 42 -10.21 -0.98 1.42
C SER A 42 -11.46 -1.40 0.63
N VAL A 43 -12.65 -1.17 1.20
CA VAL A 43 -13.92 -1.42 0.49
C VAL A 43 -14.09 -0.58 -0.80
N PHE A 44 -13.16 0.32 -1.10
CA PHE A 44 -13.15 1.07 -2.36
C PHE A 44 -12.55 0.28 -3.53
N SER A 45 -11.97 -0.90 -3.27
CA SER A 45 -11.67 -1.92 -4.28
C SER A 45 -12.13 -3.30 -3.80
N ASP A 46 -11.28 -4.10 -3.23
CA ASP A 46 -11.56 -5.48 -2.80
C ASP A 46 -11.23 -5.75 -1.32
N GLY A 47 -10.70 -4.76 -0.61
CA GLY A 47 -10.51 -4.87 0.83
C GLY A 47 -11.84 -4.87 1.59
N GLU A 48 -11.86 -5.45 2.79
CA GLU A 48 -13.08 -5.70 3.56
C GLU A 48 -13.42 -4.58 4.57
N VAL A 49 -12.56 -3.57 4.73
CA VAL A 49 -12.74 -2.54 5.74
C VAL A 49 -12.72 -1.13 5.14
N TRP A 50 -13.37 -0.21 5.83
CA TRP A 50 -13.40 1.20 5.46
C TRP A 50 -12.02 1.86 5.66
N PRO A 51 -11.62 2.87 4.85
CA PRO A 51 -10.31 3.53 4.97
C PRO A 51 -9.98 4.03 6.39
N SER A 52 -10.99 4.41 7.18
CA SER A 52 -10.79 4.81 8.58
C SER A 52 -10.28 3.68 9.48
N ILE A 53 -10.55 2.44 9.14
CA ILE A 53 -10.01 1.27 9.85
C ILE A 53 -8.54 1.10 9.50
N ARG A 54 -8.16 1.23 8.21
CA ARG A 54 -6.75 1.20 7.77
C ARG A 54 -5.89 2.26 8.49
N ILE A 55 -6.43 3.47 8.69
CA ILE A 55 -5.77 4.50 9.50
C ILE A 55 -5.59 4.06 10.97
N LYS A 56 -6.59 3.40 11.56
CA LYS A 56 -6.48 2.88 12.94
C LYS A 56 -5.46 1.75 13.04
N GLU A 57 -5.40 0.87 12.06
CA GLU A 57 -4.42 -0.21 11.96
C GLU A 57 -3.01 0.37 11.85
N ALA A 58 -2.77 1.31 10.93
CA ALA A 58 -1.49 1.99 10.78
C ALA A 58 -1.01 2.66 12.07
N ARG A 59 -1.93 3.30 12.81
CA ARG A 59 -1.62 3.89 14.13
C ARG A 59 -1.27 2.84 15.18
N ARG A 60 -2.04 1.73 15.22
CA ARG A 60 -1.80 0.61 16.13
C ARG A 60 -0.41 0.00 15.89
N ASP A 61 -0.06 -0.16 14.63
CA ASP A 61 1.17 -0.82 14.19
C ASP A 61 2.37 0.15 14.13
N SER A 62 2.14 1.42 14.50
CA SER A 62 3.16 2.49 14.55
C SER A 62 3.84 2.72 13.21
N LEU A 63 3.08 2.68 12.11
CA LEU A 63 3.59 3.04 10.80
C LEU A 63 3.80 4.55 10.68
N ASP A 64 4.83 4.93 9.95
CA ASP A 64 5.17 6.33 9.64
C ASP A 64 4.54 6.78 8.33
N LEU A 65 4.38 5.85 7.37
CA LEU A 65 3.90 6.13 6.02
C LEU A 65 2.99 5.01 5.52
N ILE A 66 1.85 5.39 4.94
CA ILE A 66 0.98 4.43 4.23
C ILE A 66 0.49 4.99 2.89
N SER A 67 0.16 4.08 1.98
CA SER A 67 -0.57 4.37 0.76
C SER A 67 -1.73 3.38 0.61
N LEU A 68 -2.96 3.89 0.48
CA LEU A 68 -4.08 3.06 0.05
C LEU A 68 -4.02 2.98 -1.48
N THR A 69 -3.78 1.78 -1.99
CA THR A 69 -3.53 1.48 -3.39
C THR A 69 -4.68 0.67 -3.97
N GLU A 70 -5.87 1.26 -3.94
CA GLU A 70 -7.07 0.63 -4.49
C GLU A 70 -6.89 0.23 -5.96
N HIS A 71 -7.42 -0.92 -6.35
CA HIS A 71 -7.50 -1.30 -7.74
C HIS A 71 -8.22 -0.24 -8.58
N LEU A 72 -7.66 0.14 -9.71
CA LEU A 72 -8.31 1.07 -10.63
C LEU A 72 -9.47 0.42 -11.38
N GLU A 73 -9.28 -0.81 -11.82
CA GLU A 73 -10.17 -1.51 -12.72
C GLU A 73 -11.12 -2.48 -11.99
N TYR A 74 -10.69 -3.00 -10.84
CA TYR A 74 -11.43 -3.99 -10.08
C TYR A 74 -12.06 -3.40 -8.83
N LEU A 75 -13.38 -3.37 -8.77
CA LEU A 75 -14.17 -2.83 -7.67
C LEU A 75 -15.19 -3.86 -7.23
N SER A 76 -14.88 -4.63 -6.19
CA SER A 76 -15.74 -5.72 -5.69
C SER A 76 -17.12 -5.24 -5.26
N TYR A 77 -17.19 -4.04 -4.67
CA TYR A 77 -18.43 -3.48 -4.12
C TYR A 77 -19.10 -2.45 -5.01
N ARG A 78 -18.82 -2.42 -6.32
CA ARG A 78 -19.30 -1.41 -7.27
C ARG A 78 -20.84 -1.27 -7.35
N ASN A 79 -21.57 -2.30 -6.94
CA ASN A 79 -23.03 -2.28 -6.93
C ASN A 79 -23.60 -1.57 -5.70
N ASP A 80 -22.82 -1.49 -4.62
CA ASP A 80 -23.22 -0.93 -3.32
C ASP A 80 -22.51 0.39 -3.04
N ILE A 81 -21.28 0.55 -3.54
CA ILE A 81 -20.43 1.73 -3.33
C ILE A 81 -20.10 2.36 -4.67
N ILE A 82 -20.63 3.57 -4.92
CA ILE A 82 -20.30 4.34 -6.12
C ILE A 82 -19.01 5.12 -5.88
N ILE A 83 -17.98 4.84 -6.68
CA ILE A 83 -16.65 5.46 -6.59
C ILE A 83 -16.33 6.17 -7.91
N PRO A 84 -16.84 7.39 -8.14
CA PRO A 84 -16.56 8.15 -9.37
C PRO A 84 -15.15 8.73 -9.40
N ASP A 85 -14.54 8.95 -8.23
CA ASP A 85 -13.20 9.52 -8.08
C ASP A 85 -12.26 8.47 -7.46
N ARG A 86 -11.23 8.07 -8.21
CA ARG A 86 -10.23 7.06 -7.81
C ARG A 86 -9.30 7.54 -6.68
N ASN A 87 -9.32 8.83 -6.36
CA ASN A 87 -8.59 9.36 -5.21
C ASN A 87 -9.39 9.26 -3.90
N ARG A 88 -10.61 8.72 -3.92
CA ARG A 88 -11.54 8.83 -2.78
C ARG A 88 -11.01 8.20 -1.50
N SER A 89 -10.37 7.02 -1.55
CA SER A 89 -9.78 6.36 -0.37
C SER A 89 -8.68 7.22 0.25
N TYR A 90 -7.79 7.78 -0.58
CA TYR A 90 -6.77 8.74 -0.15
C TYR A 90 -7.37 9.98 0.51
N ILE A 91 -8.38 10.61 -0.12
CA ILE A 91 -9.03 11.83 0.42
C ILE A 91 -9.65 11.55 1.79
N VAL A 92 -10.36 10.41 1.93
CA VAL A 92 -10.96 10.00 3.21
C VAL A 92 -9.88 9.77 4.25
N SER A 93 -8.84 9.01 3.91
CA SER A 93 -7.76 8.66 4.83
C SER A 93 -6.98 9.89 5.30
N LYS A 94 -6.61 10.77 4.37
CA LYS A 94 -5.89 12.02 4.68
C LYS A 94 -6.71 12.96 5.56
N GLY A 95 -8.04 13.03 5.33
CA GLY A 95 -8.95 13.85 6.13
C GLY A 95 -9.12 13.38 7.58
N LEU A 96 -8.67 12.18 7.91
CA LEU A 96 -8.71 11.61 9.28
C LEU A 96 -7.44 11.89 10.09
N LEU A 97 -6.38 12.40 9.44
CA LEU A 97 -5.13 12.72 10.13
C LEU A 97 -5.28 13.99 10.96
N GLN A 98 -4.64 13.99 12.14
CA GLN A 98 -4.54 15.16 12.99
C GLN A 98 -3.35 16.03 12.55
N LYS A 99 -3.41 17.34 12.83
CA LYS A 99 -2.42 18.33 12.35
C LYS A 99 -0.96 18.03 12.74
N GLU A 100 -0.75 17.34 13.86
CA GLU A 100 0.59 17.05 14.41
C GLU A 100 0.85 15.54 14.49
N GLU A 101 0.15 14.76 13.67
CA GLU A 101 0.29 13.31 13.64
C GLU A 101 1.56 12.91 12.86
N ALA A 102 2.29 11.92 13.40
CA ALA A 102 3.49 11.40 12.74
C ALA A 102 3.17 10.55 11.49
N LEU A 103 1.96 9.96 11.43
CA LEU A 103 1.55 9.16 10.28
C LEU A 103 1.35 10.03 9.04
N THR A 104 1.97 9.64 7.95
CA THR A 104 1.80 10.24 6.63
C THR A 104 0.97 9.33 5.74
N VAL A 105 0.00 9.89 5.01
CA VAL A 105 -0.75 9.19 3.96
C VAL A 105 -0.43 9.83 2.62
N VAL A 106 0.05 9.02 1.68
CA VAL A 106 0.33 9.44 0.31
C VAL A 106 -0.70 8.88 -0.66
N ASN A 107 -0.95 9.61 -1.75
CA ASN A 107 -1.87 9.15 -2.77
C ASN A 107 -1.23 8.02 -3.59
N GLY A 108 -1.98 6.95 -3.80
CA GLY A 108 -1.55 5.81 -4.59
C GLY A 108 -2.75 5.06 -5.17
N THR A 109 -2.44 4.16 -6.07
CA THR A 109 -3.42 3.27 -6.71
C THR A 109 -2.73 2.05 -7.28
N GLU A 110 -3.46 0.98 -7.47
CA GLU A 110 -3.01 -0.21 -8.18
C GLU A 110 -3.57 -0.23 -9.60
N ILE A 111 -2.67 -0.16 -10.57
CA ILE A 111 -2.94 -0.40 -11.98
C ILE A 111 -3.09 -1.92 -12.15
N THR A 112 -4.33 -2.38 -12.34
CA THR A 112 -4.68 -3.80 -12.33
C THR A 112 -4.89 -4.30 -13.75
N LYS A 113 -3.92 -5.03 -14.31
CA LYS A 113 -3.96 -5.55 -15.66
C LYS A 113 -3.71 -7.05 -15.69
N PRO A 114 -4.22 -7.75 -16.72
CA PRO A 114 -3.76 -9.11 -17.01
C PRO A 114 -2.25 -9.14 -17.24
N MET A 115 -1.63 -10.27 -16.95
CA MET A 115 -0.22 -10.49 -17.23
C MET A 115 0.02 -10.76 -18.73
N PRO A 116 0.97 -10.09 -19.43
CA PRO A 116 1.72 -8.93 -18.95
C PRO A 116 0.95 -7.61 -19.14
N PRO A 117 1.21 -6.54 -18.37
CA PRO A 117 2.27 -6.41 -17.37
C PRO A 117 1.92 -6.97 -16.00
N GLY A 118 0.65 -7.29 -15.70
CA GLY A 118 0.18 -7.62 -14.37
C GLY A 118 -0.15 -6.35 -13.56
N HIS A 119 -0.05 -6.46 -12.24
CA HIS A 119 -0.42 -5.41 -11.32
C HIS A 119 0.76 -4.53 -10.92
N PHE A 120 0.55 -3.22 -10.91
CA PHE A 120 1.56 -2.25 -10.52
C PHE A 120 0.99 -1.21 -9.56
N ASN A 121 1.65 -1.01 -8.43
CA ASN A 121 1.34 0.13 -7.60
C ASN A 121 2.06 1.39 -8.09
N ALA A 122 1.32 2.49 -8.13
CA ALA A 122 1.84 3.83 -8.36
C ALA A 122 1.55 4.68 -7.12
N ILE A 123 2.58 5.09 -6.39
CA ILE A 123 2.47 5.91 -5.17
C ILE A 123 3.08 7.29 -5.39
N PHE A 124 2.70 8.25 -4.55
CA PHE A 124 3.05 9.68 -4.68
C PHE A 124 2.43 10.35 -5.92
N ILE A 125 1.35 9.79 -6.46
CA ILE A 125 0.61 10.39 -7.58
C ILE A 125 -0.17 11.63 -7.12
N LYS A 126 -0.49 12.50 -8.08
CA LYS A 126 -1.35 13.68 -7.85
C LYS A 126 -2.81 13.34 -8.03
N ASP A 127 -3.13 12.56 -9.06
CA ASP A 127 -4.48 12.15 -9.44
C ASP A 127 -4.45 10.72 -10.01
N ALA A 128 -5.24 9.83 -9.41
CA ALA A 128 -5.38 8.45 -9.86
C ALA A 128 -6.28 8.29 -11.10
N ASN A 129 -7.22 9.22 -11.33
CA ASN A 129 -8.21 9.08 -12.40
C ASN A 129 -7.62 8.94 -13.80
N PRO A 130 -6.59 9.72 -14.21
CA PRO A 130 -5.97 9.57 -15.54
C PRO A 130 -5.27 8.24 -15.76
N LEU A 131 -4.93 7.51 -14.67
CA LEU A 131 -4.28 6.20 -14.75
C LEU A 131 -5.28 5.09 -15.12
N LEU A 132 -6.59 5.35 -15.05
CA LEU A 132 -7.61 4.41 -15.50
C LEU A 132 -7.62 4.36 -17.04
N ASN A 133 -6.66 3.65 -17.60
CA ASN A 133 -6.46 3.49 -19.04
C ASN A 133 -6.50 2.01 -19.42
N PRO A 134 -7.13 1.61 -20.54
CA PRO A 134 -7.12 0.21 -21.00
C PRO A 134 -5.72 -0.35 -21.23
N ASP A 135 -4.79 0.49 -21.71
CA ASP A 135 -3.39 0.13 -21.93
C ASP A 135 -2.59 0.30 -20.64
N GLY A 136 -2.01 -0.79 -20.13
CA GLY A 136 -1.21 -0.78 -18.89
C GLY A 136 0.08 0.03 -19.02
N LYS A 137 0.73 0.03 -20.18
CA LYS A 137 1.94 0.84 -20.40
C LYS A 137 1.60 2.31 -20.34
N VAL A 138 0.51 2.74 -20.99
CA VAL A 138 0.05 4.14 -20.96
C VAL A 138 -0.30 4.58 -19.52
N ALA A 139 -0.96 3.70 -18.75
CA ALA A 139 -1.26 3.98 -17.34
C ALA A 139 0.02 4.17 -16.51
N ILE A 140 1.01 3.29 -16.69
CA ILE A 140 2.32 3.37 -16.03
C ILE A 140 3.09 4.64 -16.45
N GLN A 141 3.06 5.01 -17.74
CA GLN A 141 3.66 6.24 -18.22
C GLN A 141 3.01 7.48 -17.59
N GLU A 142 1.67 7.49 -17.49
CA GLU A 142 0.96 8.59 -16.84
C GLU A 142 1.32 8.71 -15.35
N ALA A 143 1.46 7.59 -14.63
CA ALA A 143 1.96 7.60 -13.26
C ALA A 143 3.35 8.26 -13.17
N ASN A 144 4.27 7.90 -14.07
CA ASN A 144 5.61 8.48 -14.15
C ASN A 144 5.58 9.99 -14.48
N ASN A 145 4.69 10.43 -15.39
CA ASN A 145 4.50 11.85 -15.70
C ASN A 145 4.10 12.67 -14.47
N GLN A 146 3.42 12.04 -13.53
CA GLN A 146 3.05 12.66 -12.24
C GLN A 146 4.17 12.61 -11.19
N GLY A 147 5.27 11.92 -11.46
CA GLY A 147 6.41 11.73 -10.55
C GLY A 147 6.22 10.59 -9.55
N ALA A 148 5.40 9.60 -9.88
CA ALA A 148 5.15 8.45 -9.04
C ALA A 148 6.40 7.57 -8.85
N PHE A 149 6.46 6.91 -7.69
CA PHE A 149 7.24 5.69 -7.53
C PHE A 149 6.33 4.52 -7.93
N VAL A 150 6.75 3.77 -8.94
CA VAL A 150 5.99 2.66 -9.51
C VAL A 150 6.69 1.35 -9.18
N PHE A 151 5.97 0.35 -8.70
CA PHE A 151 6.52 -0.97 -8.42
C PHE A 151 5.58 -2.10 -8.85
N TRP A 152 6.19 -3.23 -9.26
CA TRP A 152 5.47 -4.40 -9.71
C TRP A 152 5.04 -5.25 -8.53
N ASN A 153 3.73 -5.51 -8.42
CA ASN A 153 3.11 -6.21 -7.31
C ASN A 153 3.15 -7.73 -7.53
N HIS A 154 3.31 -8.49 -6.43
CA HIS A 154 3.15 -9.95 -6.35
C HIS A 154 3.42 -10.70 -7.68
N PRO A 155 4.64 -10.59 -8.26
CA PRO A 155 4.95 -11.05 -9.62
C PRO A 155 4.84 -12.56 -9.80
N ASN A 156 4.73 -13.30 -8.70
CA ASN A 156 4.55 -14.76 -8.63
C ASN A 156 3.11 -15.19 -8.31
N TRP A 157 2.15 -14.26 -8.35
CA TRP A 157 0.75 -14.59 -8.03
C TRP A 157 0.16 -15.59 -9.02
N VAL A 158 -0.37 -16.72 -8.49
CA VAL A 158 -0.77 -17.88 -9.29
C VAL A 158 -1.94 -17.60 -10.25
N GLU A 159 -2.81 -16.63 -9.97
CA GLU A 159 -3.88 -16.23 -10.89
C GLU A 159 -3.35 -15.51 -12.14
N ASN A 160 -2.14 -14.94 -12.06
CA ASN A 160 -1.44 -14.29 -13.17
C ASN A 160 -0.32 -15.16 -13.74
N ARG A 161 0.15 -16.16 -12.97
CA ARG A 161 1.24 -17.08 -13.29
C ARG A 161 0.92 -18.46 -12.74
N ASP A 162 0.37 -19.35 -13.55
CA ASP A 162 -0.07 -20.70 -13.14
C ASP A 162 1.02 -21.51 -12.41
N ASP A 163 2.29 -21.25 -12.74
CA ASP A 163 3.46 -21.89 -12.11
C ASP A 163 3.99 -21.16 -10.87
N GLY A 164 3.44 -19.99 -10.54
CA GLY A 164 3.88 -19.18 -9.40
C GLY A 164 5.31 -18.64 -9.51
N ILE A 165 5.88 -18.58 -10.72
CA ILE A 165 7.27 -18.17 -10.96
C ILE A 165 7.32 -16.76 -11.57
N ALA A 166 7.92 -15.82 -10.86
CA ALA A 166 8.12 -14.46 -11.37
C ALA A 166 9.16 -14.44 -12.51
N ARG A 167 8.81 -13.78 -13.62
CA ARG A 167 9.72 -13.61 -14.77
C ARG A 167 9.38 -12.38 -15.60
N LEU A 168 10.40 -11.78 -16.18
CA LEU A 168 10.24 -10.62 -17.04
C LEU A 168 9.77 -11.04 -18.44
N ASP A 169 8.53 -10.67 -18.80
CA ASP A 169 8.03 -10.74 -20.16
C ASP A 169 8.61 -9.59 -21.03
N PRO A 170 8.44 -9.62 -22.36
CA PRO A 170 8.95 -8.55 -23.23
C PRO A 170 8.51 -7.15 -22.79
N LEU A 171 7.24 -6.99 -22.39
CA LEU A 171 6.72 -5.69 -21.92
C LEU A 171 7.41 -5.21 -20.62
N HIS A 172 7.70 -6.12 -19.67
CA HIS A 172 8.44 -5.74 -18.47
C HIS A 172 9.85 -5.25 -18.80
N ARG A 173 10.54 -5.89 -19.75
CA ARG A 173 11.86 -5.46 -20.22
C ARG A 173 11.82 -4.10 -20.90
N GLU A 174 10.76 -3.84 -21.67
CA GLU A 174 10.51 -2.53 -22.28
C GLU A 174 10.31 -1.46 -21.20
N LEU A 175 9.44 -1.71 -20.21
CA LEU A 175 9.21 -0.82 -19.07
C LEU A 175 10.49 -0.55 -18.25
N LEU A 176 11.34 -1.56 -18.05
CA LEU A 176 12.65 -1.41 -17.39
C LEU A 176 13.60 -0.54 -18.22
N ASN A 177 13.71 -0.79 -19.53
CA ASN A 177 14.58 -0.03 -20.43
C ASN A 177 14.17 1.46 -20.48
N GLU A 178 12.87 1.71 -20.40
CA GLU A 178 12.30 3.06 -20.35
C GLU A 178 12.30 3.66 -18.93
N LYS A 179 12.76 2.91 -17.93
CA LYS A 179 12.79 3.30 -16.50
C LYS A 179 11.41 3.68 -15.95
N LEU A 180 10.39 2.95 -16.36
CA LEU A 180 9.00 3.22 -16.00
C LEU A 180 8.55 2.53 -14.72
N PHE A 181 9.32 1.58 -14.17
CA PHE A 181 9.09 1.09 -12.81
C PHE A 181 10.39 0.97 -12.02
N HIS A 182 10.28 1.09 -10.69
CA HIS A 182 11.38 1.42 -9.79
C HIS A 182 11.58 0.37 -8.69
N GLY A 183 10.58 -0.46 -8.46
CA GLY A 183 10.58 -1.48 -7.43
C GLY A 183 9.80 -2.73 -7.83
N ILE A 184 9.91 -3.77 -7.03
CA ILE A 184 9.22 -5.04 -7.20
C ILE A 184 8.93 -5.65 -5.82
N GLU A 185 7.73 -6.19 -5.63
CA GLU A 185 7.40 -6.94 -4.42
C GLU A 185 8.09 -8.30 -4.43
N VAL A 186 8.89 -8.53 -3.40
CA VAL A 186 9.56 -9.80 -3.12
C VAL A 186 8.78 -10.59 -2.07
N VAL A 187 8.14 -9.87 -1.15
CA VAL A 187 7.24 -10.43 -0.15
C VAL A 187 5.89 -9.77 -0.29
N ASN A 188 4.83 -10.57 -0.40
CA ASN A 188 3.46 -10.09 -0.37
C ASN A 188 2.62 -11.08 0.45
N GLU A 189 1.91 -10.57 1.48
CA GLU A 189 1.16 -11.40 2.45
C GLU A 189 2.01 -12.54 3.03
N ASN A 190 1.69 -13.78 2.66
CA ASN A 190 2.37 -14.99 3.11
C ASN A 190 3.29 -15.60 2.03
N THR A 191 3.55 -14.88 0.96
CA THR A 191 4.36 -15.36 -0.17
C THR A 191 5.71 -14.65 -0.21
N TYR A 192 6.72 -15.39 -0.66
CA TYR A 192 8.06 -14.91 -0.95
C TYR A 192 8.45 -15.39 -2.36
N SER A 193 9.04 -14.52 -3.16
CA SER A 193 9.53 -14.88 -4.49
C SER A 193 11.04 -14.65 -4.57
N GLU A 194 11.78 -15.75 -4.71
CA GLU A 194 13.23 -15.72 -4.93
C GLU A 194 13.57 -15.10 -6.29
N GLU A 195 12.77 -15.41 -7.31
CA GLU A 195 12.95 -14.87 -8.67
C GLU A 195 12.70 -13.35 -8.71
N ALA A 196 11.73 -12.86 -7.93
CA ALA A 196 11.50 -11.42 -7.80
C ALA A 196 12.71 -10.72 -7.15
N LEU A 197 13.33 -11.36 -6.15
CA LEU A 197 14.56 -10.85 -5.54
C LEU A 197 15.70 -10.83 -6.55
N GLU A 198 15.88 -11.90 -7.34
CA GLU A 198 16.90 -11.95 -8.40
C GLU A 198 16.65 -10.87 -9.47
N ILE A 199 15.39 -10.66 -9.87
CA ILE A 199 15.02 -9.59 -10.80
C ILE A 199 15.36 -8.22 -10.21
N ALA A 200 15.05 -7.98 -8.93
CA ALA A 200 15.36 -6.72 -8.26
C ALA A 200 16.88 -6.44 -8.27
N LEU A 201 17.66 -7.40 -7.83
CA LEU A 201 19.12 -7.27 -7.75
C LEU A 201 19.77 -7.08 -9.13
N SER A 202 19.32 -7.84 -10.13
CA SER A 202 19.87 -7.79 -11.50
C SER A 202 19.53 -6.50 -12.25
N ASN A 203 18.45 -5.80 -11.86
CA ASN A 203 17.97 -4.59 -12.54
C ASN A 203 18.05 -3.33 -11.67
N ASN A 204 18.66 -3.43 -10.49
CA ASN A 204 18.79 -2.32 -9.52
C ASN A 204 17.43 -1.72 -9.14
N LEU A 205 16.42 -2.58 -8.92
CA LEU A 205 15.10 -2.17 -8.44
C LEU A 205 15.07 -2.13 -6.90
N THR A 206 14.20 -1.29 -6.37
CA THR A 206 13.89 -1.30 -4.94
C THR A 206 13.15 -2.58 -4.58
N ILE A 207 13.58 -3.26 -3.53
CA ILE A 207 12.91 -4.43 -2.96
C ILE A 207 11.76 -3.91 -2.08
N MET A 208 10.54 -4.35 -2.41
CA MET A 208 9.32 -4.02 -1.69
C MET A 208 8.83 -5.24 -0.90
#